data_d4903bf11e54ac60c07b0d8161b278dc
#
_entry.id   d4903bf11e54ac60c07b0d8161b278dc
#
_cell.length_a   1.000
_cell.length_b   1.000
_cell.length_c   1.000
_cell.angle_alpha   90.00
_cell.angle_beta   90.00
_cell.angle_gamma   90.00
#
_symmetry.space_group_name_H-M   'P 1'
#
loop_
_entity.id
_entity.type
_entity.pdbx_description
1 polymer ?
#
loop_
_entity_poly.entity_id
_entity_poly.type
_entity_poly.pdbx_seq_one_letter_code
_entity_poly.pdbx_strand_id
1 'polypeptide(L)'
;MNKKDIEWNDLQLFLAVAREGGLSAAVKSTQRSAATLGRRMHALERGLGKELFIRHDKGYELQAEGKALLKELSEIEEKIVNVTTPLTSNAIRPLVKVSAGTWTTLYLIENLNTLMDGISDIRLRFVSTEKVLDITHREVVIGIRNQRPTEETLVCRRLQKVEFAPYSTQNAPDVWIKVLADIPSARWLDKHVGNNTVCEVNEPRNSLDLALAGKGIALLPTFIGDSQATLVRQGNIVEGLGHNQWLVTHQDDRHLPEVRGLIDRLGKVLE
;
A
#
# COMPACT_ATOMS: atom_id res chain seq x y z
N MET A 1 35.73 -17.53 7.77
CA MET A 1 34.48 -17.91 8.48
C MET A 1 33.77 -18.93 7.59
N ASN A 2 33.67 -20.18 8.02
CA ASN A 2 33.11 -21.26 7.19
C ASN A 2 31.57 -21.12 7.14
N LYS A 3 31.01 -20.88 5.95
CA LYS A 3 29.59 -20.83 5.65
C LYS A 3 28.81 -22.14 5.90
N LYS A 4 29.42 -23.16 6.53
CA LYS A 4 28.92 -24.54 6.59
C LYS A 4 27.98 -24.86 7.75
N ASP A 5 27.76 -23.94 8.72
CA ASP A 5 27.07 -24.31 9.96
C ASP A 5 25.67 -23.70 10.14
N ILE A 6 25.14 -22.98 9.12
CA ILE A 6 23.79 -22.41 9.16
C ILE A 6 22.91 -23.24 8.24
N GLU A 7 21.98 -24.00 8.84
CA GLU A 7 21.00 -24.78 8.11
C GLU A 7 19.75 -23.95 7.82
N TRP A 8 19.19 -24.08 6.64
CA TRP A 8 17.92 -23.41 6.28
C TRP A 8 16.79 -23.73 7.27
N ASN A 9 16.74 -24.97 7.75
CA ASN A 9 15.76 -25.37 8.76
C ASN A 9 15.88 -24.55 10.07
N ASP A 10 17.08 -24.18 10.49
CA ASP A 10 17.28 -23.37 11.69
C ASP A 10 16.76 -21.94 11.51
N LEU A 11 16.89 -21.39 10.30
CA LEU A 11 16.30 -20.08 9.95
C LEU A 11 14.75 -20.14 9.94
N GLN A 12 14.15 -21.23 9.47
CA GLN A 12 12.70 -21.42 9.54
C GLN A 12 12.20 -21.55 11.00
N LEU A 13 12.93 -22.29 11.82
CA LEU A 13 12.60 -22.39 13.25
C LEU A 13 12.76 -21.05 13.97
N PHE A 14 13.76 -20.25 13.59
CA PHE A 14 13.93 -18.88 14.10
C PHE A 14 12.72 -18.00 13.74
N LEU A 15 12.24 -18.04 12.48
CA LEU A 15 11.03 -17.30 12.07
C LEU A 15 9.82 -17.66 12.95
N ALA A 16 9.61 -18.95 13.21
CA ALA A 16 8.51 -19.41 14.04
C ALA A 16 8.65 -18.89 15.48
N VAL A 17 9.83 -19.05 16.11
CA VAL A 17 10.08 -18.60 17.49
C VAL A 17 9.94 -17.09 17.63
N ALA A 18 10.43 -16.34 16.63
CA ALA A 18 10.38 -14.88 16.62
C ALA A 18 8.93 -14.35 16.50
N ARG A 19 8.12 -14.96 15.66
CA ARG A 19 6.72 -14.56 15.42
C ARG A 19 5.80 -14.93 16.58
N GLU A 20 6.01 -16.09 17.17
CA GLU A 20 5.19 -16.59 18.28
C GLU A 20 5.63 -15.98 19.65
N GLY A 21 6.72 -15.23 19.70
CA GLY A 21 7.22 -14.58 20.92
C GLY A 21 7.89 -15.51 21.93
N GLY A 22 8.24 -16.76 21.53
CA GLY A 22 9.01 -17.66 22.40
C GLY A 22 8.95 -19.13 22.02
N LEU A 23 9.84 -19.90 22.68
CA LEU A 23 10.01 -21.33 22.38
C LEU A 23 8.73 -22.15 22.64
N SER A 24 8.07 -21.91 23.76
CA SER A 24 6.87 -22.68 24.17
C SER A 24 5.70 -22.41 23.23
N ALA A 25 5.54 -21.18 22.76
CA ALA A 25 4.48 -20.82 21.82
C ALA A 25 4.73 -21.45 20.43
N ALA A 26 5.99 -21.51 19.99
CA ALA A 26 6.38 -22.09 18.71
C ALA A 26 6.34 -23.63 18.64
N VAL A 27 6.10 -24.33 19.76
CA VAL A 27 6.00 -25.81 19.80
C VAL A 27 4.90 -26.32 18.86
N LYS A 28 3.75 -25.67 18.87
CA LYS A 28 2.58 -26.09 18.09
C LYS A 28 2.81 -25.90 16.58
N SER A 29 3.36 -24.77 16.17
CA SER A 29 3.59 -24.44 14.76
C SER A 29 4.76 -25.23 14.16
N THR A 30 5.82 -25.49 14.96
CA THR A 30 7.03 -26.20 14.51
C THR A 30 6.99 -27.70 14.71
N GLN A 31 6.06 -28.23 15.50
CA GLN A 31 5.99 -29.63 15.93
C GLN A 31 7.30 -30.13 16.58
N ARG A 32 8.04 -29.23 17.24
CA ARG A 32 9.29 -29.51 17.95
C ARG A 32 9.15 -29.16 19.42
N SER A 33 9.85 -29.89 20.31
CA SER A 33 9.86 -29.55 21.73
C SER A 33 10.59 -28.22 21.99
N ALA A 34 10.19 -27.50 23.03
CA ALA A 34 10.86 -26.25 23.45
C ALA A 34 12.36 -26.45 23.69
N ALA A 35 12.76 -27.60 24.23
CA ALA A 35 14.18 -27.94 24.45
C ALA A 35 14.94 -28.10 23.10
N THR A 36 14.29 -28.68 22.09
CA THR A 36 14.87 -28.80 20.74
C THR A 36 15.02 -27.43 20.09
N LEU A 37 13.95 -26.61 20.15
CA LEU A 37 13.96 -25.24 19.64
C LEU A 37 15.06 -24.41 20.31
N GLY A 38 15.19 -24.47 21.64
CA GLY A 38 16.23 -23.77 22.38
C GLY A 38 17.65 -24.16 21.91
N ARG A 39 17.92 -25.47 21.74
CA ARG A 39 19.22 -25.93 21.22
C ARG A 39 19.50 -25.43 19.80
N ARG A 40 18.51 -25.43 18.92
CA ARG A 40 18.63 -24.93 17.54
C ARG A 40 18.86 -23.42 17.50
N MET A 41 18.12 -22.64 18.32
CA MET A 41 18.37 -21.20 18.41
C MET A 41 19.79 -20.89 18.91
N HIS A 42 20.28 -21.60 19.92
CA HIS A 42 21.68 -21.48 20.36
C HIS A 42 22.70 -21.86 19.29
N ALA A 43 22.42 -22.90 18.50
CA ALA A 43 23.30 -23.29 17.40
C ALA A 43 23.34 -22.20 16.31
N LEU A 44 22.18 -21.63 15.97
CA LEU A 44 22.05 -20.54 15.01
C LEU A 44 22.80 -19.29 15.49
N GLU A 45 22.60 -18.84 16.75
CA GLU A 45 23.31 -17.70 17.34
C GLU A 45 24.83 -17.89 17.30
N ARG A 46 25.32 -19.09 17.63
CA ARG A 46 26.76 -19.42 17.54
C ARG A 46 27.27 -19.40 16.10
N GLY A 47 26.49 -19.95 15.15
CA GLY A 47 26.86 -19.96 13.73
C GLY A 47 26.94 -18.56 13.13
N LEU A 48 26.06 -17.66 13.57
CA LEU A 48 26.03 -16.25 13.17
C LEU A 48 27.05 -15.39 13.95
N GLY A 49 27.50 -15.85 15.13
CA GLY A 49 28.33 -15.05 16.05
C GLY A 49 27.58 -13.85 16.63
N LYS A 50 26.24 -13.93 16.73
CA LYS A 50 25.34 -12.87 17.17
C LYS A 50 24.27 -13.43 18.09
N GLU A 51 23.92 -12.68 19.12
CA GLU A 51 22.75 -12.95 19.93
C GLU A 51 21.51 -12.37 19.24
N LEU A 52 20.50 -13.21 19.05
CA LEU A 52 19.26 -12.84 18.37
C LEU A 52 18.13 -12.56 19.36
N PHE A 53 18.19 -13.15 20.56
CA PHE A 53 17.18 -13.07 21.57
C PHE A 53 17.70 -12.64 22.93
N ILE A 54 16.93 -11.83 23.63
CA ILE A 54 17.02 -11.64 25.08
C ILE A 54 16.09 -12.65 25.72
N ARG A 55 16.55 -13.35 26.74
CA ARG A 55 15.79 -14.36 27.47
C ARG A 55 15.29 -13.77 28.78
N HIS A 56 14.00 -13.82 28.98
CA HIS A 56 13.34 -13.39 30.22
C HIS A 56 12.52 -14.53 30.78
N ASP A 57 12.13 -14.43 32.04
CA ASP A 57 11.22 -15.37 32.69
C ASP A 57 9.87 -15.47 31.98
N LYS A 58 9.50 -14.46 31.20
CA LYS A 58 8.24 -14.38 30.44
C LYS A 58 8.36 -14.80 28.97
N GLY A 59 9.56 -15.17 28.48
CA GLY A 59 9.74 -15.59 27.08
C GLY A 59 11.01 -15.04 26.42
N TYR A 60 10.95 -14.97 25.11
CA TYR A 60 12.05 -14.54 24.23
C TYR A 60 11.70 -13.21 23.57
N GLU A 61 12.54 -12.21 23.73
CA GLU A 61 12.42 -10.93 23.05
C GLU A 61 13.56 -10.78 22.00
N LEU A 62 13.23 -10.29 20.81
CA LEU A 62 14.22 -10.08 19.76
C LEU A 62 15.14 -8.90 20.06
N GLN A 63 16.44 -9.13 20.00
CA GLN A 63 17.45 -8.08 19.93
C GLN A 63 17.45 -7.36 18.57
N ALA A 64 18.22 -6.31 18.41
CA ALA A 64 18.32 -5.53 17.17
C ALA A 64 18.74 -6.42 15.98
N GLU A 65 19.71 -7.31 16.19
CA GLU A 65 20.17 -8.29 15.21
C GLU A 65 19.10 -9.32 14.87
N GLY A 66 18.32 -9.76 15.85
CA GLY A 66 17.17 -10.65 15.65
C GLY A 66 16.07 -9.99 14.84
N LYS A 67 15.76 -8.71 15.12
CA LYS A 67 14.78 -7.93 14.33
C LYS A 67 15.23 -7.76 12.88
N ALA A 68 16.51 -7.46 12.66
CA ALA A 68 17.08 -7.36 11.32
C ALA A 68 16.98 -8.70 10.57
N LEU A 69 17.38 -9.81 11.22
CA LEU A 69 17.30 -11.14 10.62
C LEU A 69 15.85 -11.55 10.31
N LEU A 70 14.90 -11.26 11.22
CA LEU A 70 13.47 -11.52 11.01
C LEU A 70 12.95 -10.82 9.75
N LYS A 71 13.33 -9.57 9.55
CA LYS A 71 12.96 -8.78 8.37
C LYS A 71 13.46 -9.44 7.08
N GLU A 72 14.76 -9.68 6.99
CA GLU A 72 15.40 -10.29 5.81
C GLU A 72 14.82 -11.69 5.48
N LEU A 73 14.65 -12.53 6.51
CA LEU A 73 14.08 -13.87 6.31
C LEU A 73 12.61 -13.84 5.91
N SER A 74 11.82 -12.88 6.39
CA SER A 74 10.43 -12.73 5.97
C SER A 74 10.31 -12.38 4.49
N GLU A 75 11.22 -11.56 3.97
CA GLU A 75 11.29 -11.24 2.54
C GLU A 75 11.68 -12.48 1.69
N ILE A 76 12.61 -13.29 2.20
CA ILE A 76 13.02 -14.54 1.53
C ILE A 76 11.86 -15.55 1.52
N GLU A 77 11.17 -15.72 2.65
CA GLU A 77 10.03 -16.63 2.75
C GLU A 77 8.90 -16.23 1.78
N GLU A 78 8.61 -14.93 1.67
CA GLU A 78 7.63 -14.42 0.70
C GLU A 78 8.04 -14.74 -0.74
N LYS A 79 9.33 -14.58 -1.07
CA LYS A 79 9.86 -14.97 -2.39
C LYS A 79 9.68 -16.48 -2.66
N ILE A 80 9.95 -17.32 -1.66
CA ILE A 80 9.77 -18.77 -1.79
C ILE A 80 8.29 -19.10 -2.00
N VAL A 81 7.38 -18.51 -1.22
CA VAL A 81 5.93 -18.70 -1.36
C VAL A 81 5.48 -18.29 -2.76
N ASN A 82 5.93 -17.14 -3.26
CA ASN A 82 5.58 -16.65 -4.59
C ASN A 82 6.03 -17.59 -5.72
N VAL A 83 7.17 -18.24 -5.56
CA VAL A 83 7.69 -19.22 -6.54
C VAL A 83 6.98 -20.58 -6.42
N THR A 84 6.63 -21.00 -5.21
CA THR A 84 6.07 -22.35 -4.98
C THR A 84 4.55 -22.40 -5.10
N THR A 85 3.83 -21.32 -4.80
CA THR A 85 2.37 -21.26 -4.86
C THR A 85 1.81 -21.59 -6.25
N PRO A 86 2.37 -21.09 -7.37
CA PRO A 86 1.93 -21.48 -8.72
C PRO A 86 2.12 -22.98 -9.03
N LEU A 87 3.09 -23.61 -8.36
CA LEU A 87 3.41 -25.02 -8.57
C LEU A 87 2.53 -25.98 -7.74
N THR A 88 1.94 -25.48 -6.65
CA THR A 88 1.22 -26.31 -5.68
C THR A 88 -0.29 -26.13 -5.68
N SER A 89 -0.81 -25.09 -6.35
CA SER A 89 -2.24 -24.78 -6.28
C SER A 89 -2.92 -24.71 -7.65
N ASN A 90 -3.92 -25.56 -7.81
CA ASN A 90 -4.81 -25.56 -8.98
C ASN A 90 -5.83 -24.37 -9.01
N ALA A 91 -5.78 -23.37 -8.11
CA ALA A 91 -6.83 -22.36 -8.06
C ALA A 91 -6.56 -21.06 -7.27
N ILE A 92 -5.39 -20.80 -6.71
CA ILE A 92 -5.20 -19.53 -5.97
C ILE A 92 -4.63 -18.47 -6.89
N ARG A 93 -5.50 -17.57 -7.37
CA ARG A 93 -5.07 -16.38 -8.13
C ARG A 93 -4.15 -15.52 -7.25
N PRO A 94 -2.94 -15.15 -7.70
CA PRO A 94 -2.04 -14.28 -6.95
C PRO A 94 -2.72 -12.96 -6.60
N LEU A 95 -2.45 -12.45 -5.41
CA LEU A 95 -2.99 -11.19 -4.93
C LEU A 95 -2.04 -10.05 -5.28
N VAL A 96 -2.51 -9.14 -6.13
CA VAL A 96 -1.78 -7.91 -6.43
C VAL A 96 -2.40 -6.75 -5.65
N LYS A 97 -1.61 -6.13 -4.77
CA LYS A 97 -2.03 -4.97 -3.99
C LYS A 97 -1.64 -3.68 -4.73
N VAL A 98 -2.61 -2.81 -4.96
CA VAL A 98 -2.41 -1.48 -5.57
C VAL A 98 -2.79 -0.42 -4.56
N SER A 99 -1.84 0.47 -4.21
CA SER A 99 -2.14 1.60 -3.34
C SER A 99 -2.23 2.90 -4.13
N ALA A 100 -3.23 3.70 -3.80
CA ALA A 100 -3.44 5.03 -4.36
C ALA A 100 -4.18 5.92 -3.35
N GLY A 101 -4.12 7.23 -3.53
CA GLY A 101 -4.98 8.17 -2.81
C GLY A 101 -6.46 7.95 -3.14
N THR A 102 -7.32 8.53 -2.32
CA THR A 102 -8.78 8.39 -2.39
C THR A 102 -9.34 8.55 -3.80
N TRP A 103 -8.97 9.60 -4.50
CA TRP A 103 -9.55 9.94 -5.80
C TRP A 103 -9.13 8.99 -6.91
N THR A 104 -7.87 8.63 -6.95
CA THR A 104 -7.37 7.66 -7.93
C THR A 104 -7.96 6.27 -7.67
N THR A 105 -8.11 5.88 -6.40
CA THR A 105 -8.76 4.61 -6.05
C THR A 105 -10.21 4.61 -6.52
N LEU A 106 -10.96 5.70 -6.31
CA LEU A 106 -12.34 5.84 -6.80
C LEU A 106 -12.40 5.66 -8.31
N TYR A 107 -11.57 6.40 -9.04
CA TYR A 107 -11.52 6.32 -10.50
C TYR A 107 -11.22 4.91 -11.01
N LEU A 108 -10.27 4.22 -10.37
CA LEU A 108 -9.94 2.82 -10.71
C LEU A 108 -11.09 1.86 -10.41
N ILE A 109 -11.86 2.09 -9.33
CA ILE A 109 -13.06 1.30 -9.00
C ILE A 109 -14.14 1.51 -10.07
N GLU A 110 -14.41 2.75 -10.47
CA GLU A 110 -15.40 3.08 -11.50
C GLU A 110 -15.01 2.48 -12.86
N ASN A 111 -13.71 2.35 -13.14
CA ASN A 111 -13.16 1.76 -14.37
C ASN A 111 -12.68 0.32 -14.19
N LEU A 112 -13.15 -0.41 -13.17
CA LEU A 112 -12.66 -1.74 -12.82
C LEU A 112 -12.78 -2.74 -13.97
N ASN A 113 -13.88 -2.71 -14.72
CA ASN A 113 -14.09 -3.61 -15.85
C ASN A 113 -13.01 -3.41 -16.94
N THR A 114 -12.68 -2.16 -17.26
CA THR A 114 -11.62 -1.83 -18.22
C THR A 114 -10.23 -2.21 -17.68
N LEU A 115 -10.01 -1.99 -16.40
CA LEU A 115 -8.76 -2.34 -15.73
C LEU A 115 -8.51 -3.85 -15.74
N MET A 116 -9.55 -4.64 -15.50
CA MET A 116 -9.47 -6.11 -15.41
C MET A 116 -9.76 -6.84 -16.74
N ASP A 117 -10.04 -6.10 -17.81
CA ASP A 117 -10.29 -6.72 -19.12
C ASP A 117 -9.11 -7.58 -19.58
N GLY A 118 -9.36 -8.88 -19.86
CA GLY A 118 -8.33 -9.85 -20.23
C GLY A 118 -7.38 -10.27 -19.10
N ILE A 119 -7.63 -9.85 -17.84
CA ILE A 119 -6.89 -10.28 -16.65
C ILE A 119 -7.83 -11.08 -15.75
N SER A 120 -7.78 -12.41 -15.85
CA SER A 120 -8.67 -13.30 -15.08
C SER A 120 -7.95 -14.10 -14.00
N ASP A 121 -6.65 -14.10 -13.98
CA ASP A 121 -5.78 -14.98 -13.22
C ASP A 121 -5.19 -14.35 -11.95
N ILE A 122 -5.56 -13.09 -11.64
CA ILE A 122 -5.16 -12.40 -10.40
C ILE A 122 -6.37 -12.05 -9.52
N ARG A 123 -6.07 -11.76 -8.26
CA ARG A 123 -6.96 -11.03 -7.34
C ARG A 123 -6.37 -9.63 -7.11
N LEU A 124 -7.18 -8.61 -7.35
CA LEU A 124 -6.77 -7.23 -7.13
C LEU A 124 -7.24 -6.77 -5.74
N ARG A 125 -6.36 -6.08 -5.00
CA ARG A 125 -6.71 -5.39 -3.77
C ARG A 125 -6.31 -3.93 -3.87
N PHE A 126 -7.28 -3.03 -3.80
CA PHE A 126 -7.00 -1.62 -3.61
C PHE A 126 -6.69 -1.33 -2.14
N VAL A 127 -5.68 -0.51 -1.91
CA VAL A 127 -5.34 0.06 -0.61
C VAL A 127 -5.46 1.58 -0.76
N SER A 128 -6.64 2.10 -0.43
CA SER A 128 -6.91 3.54 -0.49
C SER A 128 -6.32 4.22 0.74
N THR A 129 -5.36 5.11 0.52
CA THR A 129 -4.70 5.84 1.61
C THR A 129 -3.97 7.06 1.08
N GLU A 130 -3.98 8.14 1.86
CA GLU A 130 -3.16 9.33 1.60
C GLU A 130 -1.71 9.17 2.12
N LYS A 131 -1.45 8.14 2.93
CA LYS A 131 -0.10 7.81 3.40
C LYS A 131 0.69 7.08 2.31
N VAL A 132 1.96 7.38 2.21
CA VAL A 132 2.88 6.64 1.34
C VAL A 132 3.20 5.30 1.99
N LEU A 133 2.71 4.22 1.39
CA LEU A 133 3.02 2.85 1.82
C LEU A 133 4.36 2.40 1.23
N ASP A 134 5.07 1.55 1.95
CA ASP A 134 6.39 1.09 1.57
C ASP A 134 6.30 0.00 0.48
N ILE A 135 6.76 0.34 -0.72
CA ILE A 135 6.87 -0.60 -1.84
C ILE A 135 8.16 -1.44 -1.69
N THR A 136 9.22 -0.85 -1.16
CA THR A 136 10.52 -1.54 -0.98
C THR A 136 10.37 -2.74 -0.03
N HIS A 137 9.53 -2.63 1.00
CA HIS A 137 9.20 -3.69 1.94
C HIS A 137 7.93 -4.48 1.57
N ARG A 138 7.41 -4.28 0.36
CA ARG A 138 6.27 -5.03 -0.20
C ARG A 138 4.97 -4.95 0.62
N GLU A 139 4.75 -3.88 1.35
CA GLU A 139 3.41 -3.59 1.89
C GLU A 139 2.37 -3.55 0.78
N VAL A 140 2.78 -3.01 -0.38
CA VAL A 140 2.03 -3.02 -1.64
C VAL A 140 2.98 -3.31 -2.81
N VAL A 141 2.44 -3.82 -3.91
CA VAL A 141 3.23 -4.19 -5.10
C VAL A 141 3.29 -3.03 -6.10
N ILE A 142 2.17 -2.32 -6.28
CA ILE A 142 2.06 -1.17 -7.16
C ILE A 142 1.55 0.02 -6.36
N GLY A 143 2.20 1.17 -6.51
CA GLY A 143 1.77 2.44 -5.92
C GLY A 143 1.48 3.49 -6.97
N ILE A 144 0.38 4.24 -6.80
CA ILE A 144 0.16 5.50 -7.51
C ILE A 144 0.53 6.62 -6.55
N ARG A 145 1.52 7.42 -6.93
CA ARG A 145 2.12 8.45 -6.07
C ARG A 145 2.01 9.84 -6.71
N ASN A 146 1.85 10.85 -5.86
CA ASN A 146 1.78 12.26 -6.28
C ASN A 146 3.17 12.91 -6.43
N GLN A 147 4.22 12.19 -6.05
CA GLN A 147 5.61 12.61 -6.19
C GLN A 147 6.42 11.48 -6.81
N ARG A 148 7.46 11.86 -7.57
CA ARG A 148 8.40 10.89 -8.11
C ARG A 148 9.21 10.28 -6.96
N PRO A 149 9.31 8.95 -6.85
CA PRO A 149 10.15 8.31 -5.85
C PRO A 149 11.64 8.63 -6.12
N THR A 150 12.41 8.65 -5.04
CA THR A 150 13.87 8.88 -5.07
C THR A 150 14.68 7.62 -4.82
N GLU A 151 14.04 6.55 -4.38
CA GLU A 151 14.64 5.27 -4.07
C GLU A 151 15.10 4.56 -5.35
N GLU A 152 16.37 4.15 -5.39
CA GLU A 152 17.02 3.53 -6.56
C GLU A 152 16.41 2.17 -6.95
N THR A 153 15.80 1.45 -6.00
CA THR A 153 15.17 0.15 -6.24
C THR A 153 13.78 0.27 -6.84
N LEU A 154 13.22 1.48 -6.91
CA LEU A 154 11.90 1.72 -7.46
C LEU A 154 11.97 2.20 -8.90
N VAL A 155 11.15 1.58 -9.74
CA VAL A 155 10.90 2.05 -11.10
C VAL A 155 9.59 2.80 -11.15
N CYS A 156 9.58 3.91 -11.88
CA CYS A 156 8.39 4.73 -12.01
C CYS A 156 8.11 5.14 -13.46
N ARG A 157 6.81 5.27 -13.76
CA ARG A 157 6.29 5.83 -15.01
C ARG A 157 5.41 7.02 -14.67
N ARG A 158 5.62 8.14 -15.37
CA ARG A 158 4.74 9.30 -15.24
C ARG A 158 3.38 8.99 -15.84
N LEU A 159 2.33 9.33 -15.10
CA LEU A 159 0.93 9.30 -15.52
C LEU A 159 0.43 10.71 -15.82
N GLN A 160 -0.89 10.86 -15.98
CA GLN A 160 -1.53 12.16 -16.20
C GLN A 160 -1.28 13.17 -15.08
N LYS A 161 -1.49 14.44 -15.40
CA LYS A 161 -1.51 15.53 -14.43
C LYS A 161 -2.87 15.58 -13.75
N VAL A 162 -2.88 15.67 -12.44
CA VAL A 162 -4.09 15.92 -11.64
C VAL A 162 -4.23 17.42 -11.44
N GLU A 163 -5.42 17.95 -11.70
CA GLU A 163 -5.80 19.34 -11.46
C GLU A 163 -7.06 19.37 -10.61
N PHE A 164 -7.29 20.45 -9.89
CA PHE A 164 -8.43 20.61 -8.99
C PHE A 164 -9.27 21.81 -9.39
N ALA A 165 -10.60 21.67 -9.25
CA ALA A 165 -11.54 22.76 -9.42
C ALA A 165 -12.71 22.61 -8.42
N PRO A 166 -13.43 23.71 -8.13
CA PRO A 166 -14.66 23.64 -7.32
C PRO A 166 -15.82 23.06 -8.13
N TYR A 167 -16.61 22.20 -7.49
CA TYR A 167 -17.78 21.55 -8.08
C TYR A 167 -18.98 21.55 -7.15
N SER A 168 -20.16 21.75 -7.69
CA SER A 168 -21.44 21.55 -6.99
C SER A 168 -22.52 21.16 -7.97
N THR A 169 -23.70 20.76 -7.47
CA THR A 169 -24.91 20.71 -8.30
C THR A 169 -25.37 22.12 -8.64
N GLN A 170 -26.16 22.28 -9.72
CA GLN A 170 -26.59 23.58 -10.26
C GLN A 170 -27.33 24.46 -9.23
N ASN A 171 -28.08 23.85 -8.30
CA ASN A 171 -28.87 24.55 -7.29
C ASN A 171 -28.28 24.44 -5.86
N ALA A 172 -27.04 24.04 -5.71
CA ALA A 172 -26.41 23.97 -4.41
C ALA A 172 -26.22 25.37 -3.82
N PRO A 173 -26.28 25.52 -2.48
CA PRO A 173 -25.94 26.78 -1.84
C PRO A 173 -24.46 27.13 -2.06
N ASP A 174 -24.16 28.43 -2.12
CA ASP A 174 -22.79 28.96 -2.29
C ASP A 174 -22.03 28.91 -0.94
N VAL A 175 -21.84 27.71 -0.44
CA VAL A 175 -21.10 27.40 0.79
C VAL A 175 -20.20 26.20 0.53
N TRP A 176 -19.09 26.12 1.24
CA TRP A 176 -18.07 25.10 1.00
C TRP A 176 -18.20 23.89 1.91
N ILE A 177 -17.78 22.75 1.38
CA ILE A 177 -17.57 21.51 2.12
C ILE A 177 -16.07 21.43 2.41
N LYS A 178 -15.69 21.48 3.67
CA LYS A 178 -14.30 21.50 4.10
C LYS A 178 -13.81 20.09 4.41
N VAL A 179 -12.61 19.76 3.96
CA VAL A 179 -11.96 18.49 4.25
C VAL A 179 -10.88 18.71 5.31
N LEU A 180 -10.96 17.96 6.41
CA LEU A 180 -10.00 18.00 7.52
C LEU A 180 -9.00 16.85 7.36
N ALA A 181 -7.99 17.05 6.50
CA ALA A 181 -6.94 16.07 6.26
C ALA A 181 -5.60 16.76 5.99
N ASP A 182 -4.50 16.08 6.25
CA ASP A 182 -3.16 16.61 5.95
C ASP A 182 -2.78 16.39 4.48
N ILE A 183 -3.54 17.04 3.57
CA ILE A 183 -3.34 16.99 2.11
C ILE A 183 -3.36 18.42 1.53
N PRO A 184 -2.72 18.65 0.37
CA PRO A 184 -2.61 19.99 -0.22
C PRO A 184 -3.97 20.67 -0.47
N SER A 185 -4.97 19.94 -0.95
CA SER A 185 -6.31 20.48 -1.22
C SER A 185 -7.04 20.90 0.07
N ALA A 186 -6.88 20.15 1.16
CA ALA A 186 -7.46 20.51 2.45
C ALA A 186 -6.79 21.77 3.03
N ARG A 187 -5.46 21.84 2.94
CA ARG A 187 -4.72 23.06 3.35
C ARG A 187 -5.10 24.30 2.51
N TRP A 188 -5.42 24.09 1.23
CA TRP A 188 -5.94 25.17 0.38
C TRP A 188 -7.31 25.65 0.88
N LEU A 189 -8.25 24.72 1.15
CA LEU A 189 -9.58 25.05 1.69
C LEU A 189 -9.47 25.84 3.00
N ASP A 190 -8.59 25.43 3.91
CA ASP A 190 -8.34 26.15 5.17
C ASP A 190 -7.98 27.63 4.96
N LYS A 191 -7.15 27.91 3.95
CA LYS A 191 -6.65 29.26 3.67
C LYS A 191 -7.65 30.14 2.92
N HIS A 192 -8.52 29.57 2.09
CA HIS A 192 -9.32 30.35 1.13
C HIS A 192 -10.81 30.38 1.44
N VAL A 193 -11.34 29.46 2.22
CA VAL A 193 -12.78 29.31 2.44
C VAL A 193 -13.25 30.01 3.73
N GLY A 194 -12.39 30.09 4.74
CA GLY A 194 -12.72 30.76 6.01
C GLY A 194 -13.97 30.18 6.67
N ASN A 195 -14.91 31.05 7.05
CA ASN A 195 -16.16 30.69 7.72
C ASN A 195 -17.30 30.37 6.75
N ASN A 196 -17.09 30.47 5.42
CA ASN A 196 -18.13 30.11 4.43
C ASN A 196 -18.21 28.60 4.23
N THR A 197 -18.40 27.86 5.32
CA THR A 197 -18.38 26.39 5.38
C THR A 197 -19.72 25.89 5.92
N VAL A 198 -20.33 24.95 5.21
CA VAL A 198 -21.57 24.31 5.65
C VAL A 198 -21.31 23.03 6.46
N CYS A 199 -20.23 22.32 6.14
CA CYS A 199 -19.91 21.04 6.75
C CYS A 199 -18.42 20.75 6.65
N GLU A 200 -17.89 20.06 7.64
CA GLU A 200 -16.50 19.57 7.69
C GLU A 200 -16.50 18.05 7.71
N VAL A 201 -15.61 17.45 6.92
CA VAL A 201 -15.45 15.99 6.83
C VAL A 201 -13.97 15.62 6.95
N ASN A 202 -13.67 14.47 7.55
CA ASN A 202 -12.29 13.98 7.68
C ASN A 202 -11.84 13.14 6.47
N GLU A 203 -12.78 12.59 5.71
CA GLU A 203 -12.49 11.77 4.54
C GLU A 203 -12.78 12.55 3.26
N PRO A 204 -11.80 12.68 2.33
CA PRO A 204 -12.01 13.41 1.07
C PRO A 204 -13.22 12.90 0.28
N ARG A 205 -13.49 11.61 0.27
CA ARG A 205 -14.62 11.00 -0.44
C ARG A 205 -15.97 11.61 -0.02
N ASN A 206 -16.15 11.88 1.27
CA ASN A 206 -17.40 12.42 1.79
C ASN A 206 -17.72 13.82 1.22
N SER A 207 -16.70 14.59 0.79
CA SER A 207 -16.95 15.88 0.14
C SER A 207 -17.62 15.73 -1.22
N LEU A 208 -17.29 14.70 -1.98
CA LEU A 208 -17.99 14.38 -3.22
C LEU A 208 -19.44 13.97 -2.95
N ASP A 209 -19.66 13.09 -1.98
CA ASP A 209 -21.00 12.60 -1.64
C ASP A 209 -21.93 13.76 -1.20
N LEU A 210 -21.40 14.72 -0.42
CA LEU A 210 -22.13 15.94 -0.03
C LEU A 210 -22.40 16.87 -1.22
N ALA A 211 -21.44 17.04 -2.14
CA ALA A 211 -21.62 17.84 -3.34
C ALA A 211 -22.68 17.23 -4.26
N LEU A 212 -22.67 15.91 -4.47
CA LEU A 212 -23.69 15.18 -5.23
C LEU A 212 -25.08 15.30 -4.59
N ALA A 213 -25.15 15.35 -3.26
CA ALA A 213 -26.37 15.59 -2.50
C ALA A 213 -26.82 17.07 -2.51
N GLY A 214 -26.12 17.96 -3.24
CA GLY A 214 -26.46 19.38 -3.36
C GLY A 214 -26.26 20.18 -2.07
N LYS A 215 -25.34 19.79 -1.19
CA LYS A 215 -25.14 20.43 0.12
C LYS A 215 -24.15 21.58 0.10
N GLY A 216 -23.42 21.79 -0.99
CA GLY A 216 -22.45 22.84 -1.15
C GLY A 216 -21.41 22.55 -2.22
N ILE A 217 -20.33 23.31 -2.21
CA ILE A 217 -19.22 23.27 -3.15
C ILE A 217 -18.12 22.37 -2.57
N ALA A 218 -17.68 21.36 -3.33
CA ALA A 218 -16.52 20.54 -3.04
C ALA A 218 -15.33 20.90 -3.96
N LEU A 219 -14.11 20.87 -3.42
CA LEU A 219 -12.89 20.96 -4.19
C LEU A 219 -12.46 19.56 -4.61
N LEU A 220 -12.61 19.23 -5.89
CA LEU A 220 -12.41 17.90 -6.43
C LEU A 220 -11.33 17.90 -7.53
N PRO A 221 -10.62 16.77 -7.74
CA PRO A 221 -9.86 16.59 -8.98
C PRO A 221 -10.80 16.67 -10.18
N THR A 222 -10.31 17.27 -11.27
CA THR A 222 -11.13 17.50 -12.48
C THR A 222 -11.58 16.19 -13.10
N PHE A 223 -10.75 15.14 -13.08
CA PHE A 223 -11.12 13.82 -13.62
C PHE A 223 -12.22 13.10 -12.81
N ILE A 224 -12.47 13.53 -11.55
CA ILE A 224 -13.59 13.08 -10.73
C ILE A 224 -14.80 13.98 -10.93
N GLY A 225 -14.62 15.30 -10.81
CA GLY A 225 -15.73 16.24 -10.91
C GLY A 225 -16.40 16.26 -12.28
N ASP A 226 -15.60 16.22 -13.34
CA ASP A 226 -16.10 16.23 -14.72
C ASP A 226 -16.76 14.90 -15.13
N SER A 227 -16.46 13.78 -14.45
CA SER A 227 -17.12 12.49 -14.69
C SER A 227 -18.54 12.41 -14.08
N GLN A 228 -18.88 13.31 -13.15
CA GLN A 228 -20.17 13.29 -12.47
C GLN A 228 -21.21 14.11 -13.24
N ALA A 229 -22.19 13.45 -13.85
CA ALA A 229 -23.21 14.08 -14.71
C ALA A 229 -24.03 15.19 -14.02
N THR A 230 -24.15 15.17 -12.70
CA THR A 230 -24.95 16.15 -11.93
C THR A 230 -24.12 17.30 -11.37
N LEU A 231 -22.81 17.20 -11.43
CA LEU A 231 -21.92 18.27 -10.96
C LEU A 231 -21.56 19.21 -12.12
N VAL A 232 -21.46 20.48 -11.77
CA VAL A 232 -20.96 21.53 -12.66
C VAL A 232 -19.80 22.24 -11.99
N ARG A 233 -18.82 22.62 -12.80
CA ARG A 233 -17.64 23.35 -12.32
C ARG A 233 -18.06 24.77 -11.94
N GLN A 234 -17.78 25.18 -10.70
CA GLN A 234 -18.15 26.48 -10.13
C GLN A 234 -17.07 27.55 -10.27
N GLY A 235 -15.96 27.23 -10.93
CA GLY A 235 -14.85 28.18 -11.12
C GLY A 235 -13.71 27.57 -11.93
N ASN A 236 -12.61 28.32 -12.00
CA ASN A 236 -11.41 27.89 -12.70
C ASN A 236 -10.65 26.78 -11.96
N ILE A 237 -9.73 26.17 -12.69
CA ILE A 237 -8.73 25.26 -12.09
C ILE A 237 -7.95 26.05 -11.02
N VAL A 238 -7.77 25.45 -9.86
CA VAL A 238 -7.05 26.05 -8.74
C VAL A 238 -5.56 25.93 -9.00
N GLU A 239 -4.92 27.07 -9.24
CA GLU A 239 -3.48 27.14 -9.44
C GLU A 239 -2.72 26.67 -8.18
N GLY A 240 -1.60 25.98 -8.38
CA GLY A 240 -0.74 25.48 -7.31
C GLY A 240 -1.17 24.16 -6.66
N LEU A 241 -2.36 23.62 -6.96
CA LEU A 241 -2.77 22.27 -6.54
C LEU A 241 -2.45 21.19 -7.58
N GLY A 242 -2.19 21.58 -8.81
CA GLY A 242 -1.86 20.64 -9.88
C GLY A 242 -0.56 19.90 -9.61
N HIS A 243 -0.57 18.58 -9.81
CA HIS A 243 0.60 17.72 -9.66
C HIS A 243 0.59 16.57 -10.65
N ASN A 244 1.78 15.98 -10.88
CA ASN A 244 1.89 14.78 -11.70
C ASN A 244 1.69 13.54 -10.83
N GLN A 245 1.07 12.51 -11.40
CA GLN A 245 1.04 11.19 -10.79
C GLN A 245 2.11 10.28 -11.38
N TRP A 246 2.53 9.32 -10.58
CA TRP A 246 3.55 8.34 -10.90
C TRP A 246 3.08 6.95 -10.53
N LEU A 247 3.09 6.04 -11.50
CA LEU A 247 2.97 4.61 -11.25
C LEU A 247 4.33 4.10 -10.80
N VAL A 248 4.40 3.45 -9.65
CA VAL A 248 5.64 3.03 -8.99
C VAL A 248 5.56 1.56 -8.64
N THR A 249 6.63 0.81 -8.88
CA THR A 249 6.79 -0.58 -8.47
C THR A 249 8.25 -0.89 -8.17
N HIS A 250 8.52 -1.99 -7.45
CA HIS A 250 9.88 -2.45 -7.24
C HIS A 250 10.46 -3.02 -8.54
N GLN A 251 11.76 -2.80 -8.77
CA GLN A 251 12.44 -3.25 -9.99
C GLN A 251 12.36 -4.76 -10.21
N ASP A 252 12.32 -5.57 -9.14
CA ASP A 252 12.22 -7.03 -9.22
C ASP A 252 10.79 -7.47 -9.56
N ASP A 253 9.78 -6.77 -9.04
CA ASP A 253 8.37 -7.17 -9.17
C ASP A 253 7.77 -6.82 -10.52
N ARG A 254 8.30 -5.78 -11.20
CA ARG A 254 7.79 -5.32 -12.51
C ARG A 254 7.80 -6.40 -13.61
N HIS A 255 8.63 -7.44 -13.43
CA HIS A 255 8.79 -8.53 -14.40
C HIS A 255 7.87 -9.70 -14.13
N LEU A 256 7.21 -9.75 -12.97
CA LEU A 256 6.23 -10.79 -12.66
C LEU A 256 5.05 -10.66 -13.62
N PRO A 257 4.59 -11.77 -14.27
CA PRO A 257 3.53 -11.70 -15.28
C PRO A 257 2.26 -11.01 -14.78
N GLU A 258 1.84 -11.32 -13.55
CA GLU A 258 0.66 -10.75 -12.88
C GLU A 258 0.78 -9.26 -12.62
N VAL A 259 1.99 -8.77 -12.34
CA VAL A 259 2.27 -7.36 -12.09
C VAL A 259 2.37 -6.58 -13.39
N ARG A 260 3.08 -7.13 -14.38
CA ARG A 260 3.31 -6.48 -15.68
C ARG A 260 1.99 -6.21 -16.42
N GLY A 261 1.12 -7.23 -16.50
CA GLY A 261 -0.18 -7.06 -17.15
C GLY A 261 -1.02 -5.94 -16.53
N LEU A 262 -1.00 -5.87 -15.18
CA LEU A 262 -1.73 -4.84 -14.45
C LEU A 262 -1.09 -3.44 -14.60
N ILE A 263 0.24 -3.33 -14.63
CA ILE A 263 0.96 -2.06 -14.90
C ILE A 263 0.55 -1.47 -16.26
N ASP A 264 0.51 -2.31 -17.30
CA ASP A 264 0.15 -1.88 -18.65
C ASP A 264 -1.32 -1.38 -18.72
N ARG A 265 -2.22 -2.03 -17.97
CA ARG A 265 -3.64 -1.62 -17.86
C ARG A 265 -3.81 -0.35 -17.05
N LEU A 266 -3.15 -0.25 -15.90
CA LEU A 266 -3.15 0.97 -15.08
C LEU A 266 -2.64 2.17 -15.89
N GLY A 267 -1.58 1.98 -16.69
CA GLY A 267 -1.11 3.03 -17.59
C GLY A 267 -2.18 3.50 -18.56
N LYS A 268 -2.89 2.59 -19.21
CA LYS A 268 -3.95 2.93 -20.17
C LYS A 268 -5.18 3.59 -19.53
N VAL A 269 -5.52 3.19 -18.31
CA VAL A 269 -6.70 3.74 -17.59
C VAL A 269 -6.40 5.11 -16.99
N LEU A 270 -5.12 5.37 -16.64
CA LEU A 270 -4.67 6.59 -15.98
C LEU A 270 -3.88 7.56 -16.90
N GLU A 271 -3.79 7.30 -18.18
CA GLU A 271 -3.31 8.23 -19.22
C GLU A 271 -4.46 9.08 -19.77
#